data_d06db66d271f56f4fc270c71183bd25b
#
_entry.id   d06db66d271f56f4fc270c71183bd25b
#
_cell.length_a   1.000
_cell.length_b   1.000
_cell.length_c   1.000
_cell.angle_alpha   90.00
_cell.angle_beta   90.00
_cell.angle_gamma   90.00
#
_symmetry.space_group_name_H-M   'P 1'
#
loop_
_entity.id
_entity.type
_entity.pdbx_description
1 polymer ?
#
loop_
_entity_poly.entity_id
_entity_poly.type
_entity_poly.pdbx_seq_one_letter_code
_entity_poly.pdbx_strand_id
1 'polypeptide(L)'
;MVIAYVDGSFEKSIGRYAFGCVILTPDGEEFRKSGSGCDPEGVKIRNVAGEMLGAMNAVQWAKEHEYPAVEIRYDYEGVEKWVTGVWRAKTPLTSKYAAHMQEAAEQIKISFCKVAAHTGNHYNEEADQLAKSALLRTDENVSIYRKQMQFT
;
A
#
# COMPACT_ATOMS: atom_id res chain seq x y z
N MET A 1 11.26 -4.44 14.23
CA MET A 1 9.97 -4.19 13.53
C MET A 1 10.24 -3.63 12.15
N VAL A 2 9.55 -4.15 11.16
CA VAL A 2 9.63 -3.61 9.80
C VAL A 2 8.85 -2.30 9.74
N ILE A 3 9.40 -1.31 9.04
CA ILE A 3 8.73 -0.04 8.80
C ILE A 3 8.47 0.06 7.29
N ALA A 4 7.24 0.35 6.90
CA ALA A 4 6.87 0.46 5.50
C ALA A 4 6.22 1.80 5.21
N TYR A 5 6.86 2.60 4.36
CA TYR A 5 6.28 3.85 3.85
C TYR A 5 5.47 3.51 2.60
N VAL A 6 4.21 3.89 2.58
CA VAL A 6 3.33 3.60 1.45
C VAL A 6 2.73 4.88 0.91
N ASP A 7 2.55 4.95 -0.40
CA ASP A 7 1.88 6.06 -1.05
C ASP A 7 1.13 5.56 -2.27
N GLY A 8 0.17 6.34 -2.72
CA GLY A 8 -0.66 6.02 -3.88
C GLY A 8 -0.64 7.14 -4.90
N SER A 9 -0.87 6.77 -6.14
CA SER A 9 -0.99 7.71 -7.26
C SER A 9 -2.12 7.27 -8.19
N PHE A 10 -2.59 8.20 -9.00
CA PHE A 10 -3.68 7.91 -9.94
C PHE A 10 -3.48 8.71 -11.21
N GLU A 11 -3.70 8.08 -12.36
CA GLU A 11 -3.69 8.76 -13.65
C GLU A 11 -5.03 8.57 -14.35
N LYS A 12 -5.79 9.66 -14.45
CA LYS A 12 -7.14 9.65 -15.00
C LYS A 12 -7.16 9.23 -16.48
N SER A 13 -6.18 9.65 -17.24
CA SER A 13 -6.14 9.39 -18.68
C SER A 13 -6.06 7.91 -19.04
N ILE A 14 -5.48 7.10 -18.15
CA ILE A 14 -5.37 5.66 -18.36
C ILE A 14 -6.22 4.85 -17.38
N GLY A 15 -6.95 5.53 -16.47
CA GLY A 15 -7.83 4.88 -15.50
C GLY A 15 -7.13 3.89 -14.60
N ARG A 16 -5.93 4.22 -14.12
CA ARG A 16 -5.16 3.34 -13.26
C ARG A 16 -4.69 4.05 -11.99
N TYR A 17 -4.72 3.30 -10.89
CA TYR A 17 -4.08 3.70 -9.64
C TYR A 17 -2.80 2.90 -9.47
N ALA A 18 -1.91 3.40 -8.63
CA ALA A 18 -0.64 2.73 -8.37
C ALA A 18 -0.22 2.93 -6.93
N PHE A 19 0.65 2.05 -6.46
CA PHE A 19 1.26 2.19 -5.15
C PHE A 19 2.78 2.18 -5.25
N GLY A 20 3.41 2.83 -4.26
CA GLY A 20 4.82 2.71 -3.99
C GLY A 20 5.00 2.35 -2.52
N CYS A 21 5.99 1.54 -2.24
CA CYS A 21 6.28 1.09 -0.89
C CYS A 21 7.78 1.00 -0.69
N VAL A 22 8.28 1.64 0.38
CA VAL A 22 9.67 1.52 0.81
C VAL A 22 9.67 0.79 2.14
N ILE A 23 10.34 -0.35 2.19
CA ILE A 23 10.34 -1.25 3.34
C ILE A 23 11.71 -1.23 3.98
N LEU A 24 11.75 -0.90 5.28
CA LEU A 24 12.97 -0.82 6.06
C LEU A 24 12.96 -1.95 7.09
N THR A 25 14.01 -2.77 7.08
CA THR A 25 14.13 -3.87 8.02
C THR A 25 14.91 -3.43 9.27
N PRO A 26 14.74 -4.16 10.40
CA PRO A 26 15.47 -3.83 11.63
C PRO A 26 16.98 -3.86 11.50
N ASP A 27 17.51 -4.67 10.57
CA ASP A 27 18.94 -4.79 10.33
C ASP A 27 19.50 -3.78 9.33
N GLY A 28 18.67 -2.81 8.93
CA GLY A 28 19.12 -1.69 8.09
C GLY A 28 19.02 -1.92 6.59
N GLU A 29 18.40 -3.00 6.14
CA GLU A 29 18.17 -3.22 4.71
C GLU A 29 16.95 -2.44 4.23
N GLU A 30 16.97 -2.08 2.96
CA GLU A 30 15.90 -1.35 2.31
C GLU A 30 15.38 -2.13 1.11
N PHE A 31 14.06 -2.24 1.01
CA PHE A 31 13.42 -2.91 -0.13
C PHE A 31 12.37 -1.98 -0.72
N ARG A 32 12.11 -2.12 -2.01
CA ARG A 32 11.11 -1.33 -2.70
C ARG A 32 10.14 -2.25 -3.41
N LYS A 33 8.87 -1.89 -3.36
CA LYS A 33 7.81 -2.61 -4.05
C LYS A 33 6.86 -1.58 -4.65
N SER A 34 6.39 -1.83 -5.86
CA SER A 34 5.44 -0.94 -6.51
C SER A 34 4.62 -1.72 -7.52
N GLY A 35 3.48 -1.16 -7.88
CA GLY A 35 2.61 -1.78 -8.86
C GLY A 35 1.41 -0.92 -9.12
N SER A 36 0.56 -1.37 -10.05
CA SER A 36 -0.62 -0.64 -10.43
C SER A 36 -1.82 -1.56 -10.60
N GLY A 37 -3.01 -0.98 -10.64
CA GLY A 37 -4.23 -1.71 -10.85
C GLY A 37 -5.29 -0.85 -11.52
N CYS A 38 -6.35 -1.52 -11.97
CA CYS A 38 -7.45 -0.84 -12.67
C CYS A 38 -8.81 -1.40 -12.27
N ASP A 39 -8.94 -1.98 -11.09
CA ASP A 39 -10.22 -2.43 -10.57
C ASP A 39 -11.20 -1.23 -10.57
N PRO A 40 -12.39 -1.36 -11.18
CA PRO A 40 -13.31 -0.23 -11.28
C PRO A 40 -13.66 0.43 -9.94
N GLU A 41 -13.77 -0.34 -8.88
CA GLU A 41 -14.05 0.22 -7.55
C GLU A 41 -12.86 1.02 -7.02
N GLY A 42 -11.63 0.57 -7.33
CA GLY A 42 -10.42 1.30 -6.98
C GLY A 42 -10.26 2.59 -7.78
N VAL A 43 -10.61 2.56 -9.06
CA VAL A 43 -10.55 3.75 -9.91
C VAL A 43 -11.43 4.87 -9.36
N LYS A 44 -12.57 4.52 -8.77
CA LYS A 44 -13.47 5.51 -8.16
C LYS A 44 -12.83 6.28 -7.01
N ILE A 45 -11.95 5.66 -6.25
CA ILE A 45 -11.31 6.30 -5.10
C ILE A 45 -9.86 6.70 -5.37
N ARG A 46 -9.42 6.54 -6.63
CA ARG A 46 -8.18 7.11 -7.18
C ARG A 46 -6.91 6.72 -6.40
N ASN A 47 -6.12 7.71 -5.98
CA ASN A 47 -4.86 7.48 -5.28
C ASN A 47 -5.03 6.77 -3.94
N VAL A 48 -6.21 6.88 -3.31
CA VAL A 48 -6.50 6.16 -2.06
C VAL A 48 -6.44 4.64 -2.29
N ALA A 49 -6.93 4.17 -3.44
CA ALA A 49 -6.84 2.74 -3.80
C ALA A 49 -5.38 2.30 -3.84
N GLY A 50 -4.50 3.12 -4.41
CA GLY A 50 -3.07 2.83 -4.46
C GLY A 50 -2.47 2.72 -3.06
N GLU A 51 -2.82 3.65 -2.18
CA GLU A 51 -2.27 3.64 -0.82
C GLU A 51 -2.73 2.40 -0.04
N MET A 52 -4.01 2.02 -0.17
CA MET A 52 -4.52 0.79 0.43
C MET A 52 -3.79 -0.44 -0.11
N LEU A 53 -3.60 -0.49 -1.42
CA LEU A 53 -2.90 -1.59 -2.07
C LEU A 53 -1.45 -1.66 -1.60
N GLY A 54 -0.80 -0.51 -1.40
CA GLY A 54 0.53 -0.43 -0.84
C GLY A 54 0.62 -1.01 0.57
N ALA A 55 -0.36 -0.67 1.41
CA ALA A 55 -0.42 -1.21 2.77
C ALA A 55 -0.58 -2.73 2.76
N MET A 56 -1.45 -3.26 1.91
CA MET A 56 -1.65 -4.71 1.77
C MET A 56 -0.36 -5.39 1.32
N ASN A 57 0.33 -4.81 0.35
CA ASN A 57 1.57 -5.36 -0.17
C ASN A 57 2.69 -5.33 0.88
N ALA A 58 2.77 -4.27 1.68
CA ALA A 58 3.77 -4.16 2.74
C ALA A 58 3.56 -5.24 3.81
N VAL A 59 2.32 -5.45 4.22
CA VAL A 59 1.99 -6.48 5.21
C VAL A 59 2.29 -7.88 4.65
N GLN A 60 1.92 -8.12 3.39
CA GLN A 60 2.20 -9.41 2.76
C GLN A 60 3.69 -9.68 2.67
N TRP A 61 4.48 -8.66 2.31
CA TRP A 61 5.93 -8.79 2.26
C TRP A 61 6.50 -9.16 3.63
N ALA A 62 6.06 -8.49 4.69
CA ALA A 62 6.54 -8.76 6.04
C ALA A 62 6.18 -10.17 6.50
N LYS A 63 4.98 -10.63 6.18
CA LYS A 63 4.55 -12.01 6.48
C LYS A 63 5.41 -13.05 5.74
N GLU A 64 5.63 -12.84 4.44
CA GLU A 64 6.42 -13.76 3.62
C GLU A 64 7.87 -13.85 4.09
N HIS A 65 8.41 -12.78 4.66
CA HIS A 65 9.77 -12.74 5.18
C HIS A 65 9.83 -13.06 6.68
N GLU A 66 8.72 -13.53 7.24
CA GLU A 66 8.62 -14.03 8.62
C GLU A 66 8.96 -13.00 9.70
N TYR A 67 8.67 -11.72 9.44
CA TYR A 67 8.80 -10.69 10.45
C TYR A 67 7.58 -10.70 11.37
N PRO A 68 7.76 -10.50 12.69
CA PRO A 68 6.64 -10.56 13.63
C PRO A 68 5.78 -9.31 13.67
N ALA A 69 6.28 -8.18 13.16
CA ALA A 69 5.57 -6.91 13.24
C ALA A 69 5.93 -5.98 12.09
N VAL A 70 4.96 -5.18 11.66
CA VAL A 70 5.14 -4.15 10.64
C VAL A 70 4.39 -2.88 11.03
N GLU A 71 5.06 -1.73 10.86
CA GLU A 71 4.42 -0.43 11.04
C GLU A 71 4.22 0.20 9.66
N ILE A 72 2.97 0.51 9.34
CA ILE A 72 2.60 1.16 8.09
C ILE A 72 2.61 2.67 8.30
N ARG A 73 3.46 3.36 7.57
CA ARG A 73 3.54 4.82 7.57
C ARG A 73 2.83 5.34 6.33
N TYR A 74 1.77 6.09 6.54
CA TYR A 74 0.79 6.42 5.52
C TYR A 74 0.34 7.88 5.65
N ASP A 75 -0.33 8.39 4.62
CA ASP A 75 -0.81 9.76 4.57
C ASP A 75 -2.33 9.86 4.78
N TYR A 76 -3.11 9.03 4.09
CA TYR A 76 -4.56 9.14 4.15
C TYR A 76 -5.16 8.35 5.31
N GLU A 77 -5.92 9.02 6.17
CA GLU A 77 -6.45 8.45 7.40
C GLU A 77 -7.23 7.15 7.25
N GLY A 78 -7.90 6.95 6.10
CA GLY A 78 -8.67 5.74 5.85
C GLY A 78 -7.84 4.46 5.86
N VAL A 79 -6.56 4.56 5.55
CA VAL A 79 -5.64 3.41 5.57
C VAL A 79 -5.64 2.74 6.94
N GLU A 80 -5.67 3.52 7.99
CA GLU A 80 -5.75 3.01 9.36
C GLU A 80 -7.19 2.85 9.83
N LYS A 81 -8.02 3.86 9.62
CA LYS A 81 -9.33 3.95 10.26
C LYS A 81 -10.34 2.92 9.77
N TRP A 82 -10.22 2.47 8.52
CA TRP A 82 -11.04 1.37 8.03
C TRP A 82 -10.65 0.04 8.67
N VAL A 83 -9.38 -0.15 8.97
CA VAL A 83 -8.90 -1.40 9.60
C VAL A 83 -9.27 -1.45 11.07
N THR A 84 -9.12 -0.33 11.77
CA THR A 84 -9.42 -0.25 13.22
C THR A 84 -10.90 -0.14 13.53
N GLY A 85 -11.73 0.14 12.52
CA GLY A 85 -13.17 0.29 12.70
C GLY A 85 -13.61 1.68 13.10
N VAL A 86 -12.69 2.65 13.22
CA VAL A 86 -13.06 4.05 13.52
C VAL A 86 -13.93 4.59 12.39
N TRP A 87 -13.61 4.23 11.14
CA TRP A 87 -14.44 4.51 9.98
C TRP A 87 -15.07 3.19 9.52
N ARG A 88 -16.36 3.25 9.19
CA ARG A 88 -17.05 2.10 8.63
C ARG A 88 -16.66 1.90 7.17
N ALA A 89 -16.23 0.70 6.83
CA ALA A 89 -15.89 0.32 5.46
C ALA A 89 -17.18 -0.04 4.72
N LYS A 90 -17.73 0.91 3.97
CA LYS A 90 -19.07 0.80 3.36
C LYS A 90 -19.06 0.30 1.91
N THR A 91 -17.95 0.42 1.22
CA THR A 91 -17.88 -0.01 -0.19
C THR A 91 -17.31 -1.42 -0.27
N PRO A 92 -17.55 -2.12 -1.42
CA PRO A 92 -16.95 -3.45 -1.59
C PRO A 92 -15.44 -3.45 -1.44
N LEU A 93 -14.77 -2.41 -1.97
CA LEU A 93 -13.31 -2.34 -1.93
C LEU A 93 -12.77 -2.06 -0.53
N THR A 94 -13.32 -1.06 0.17
CA THR A 94 -12.86 -0.75 1.52
C THR A 94 -13.17 -1.88 2.49
N SER A 95 -14.28 -2.58 2.28
CA SER A 95 -14.65 -3.76 3.06
C SER A 95 -13.64 -4.89 2.85
N LYS A 96 -13.24 -5.17 1.61
CA LYS A 96 -12.21 -6.16 1.30
C LYS A 96 -10.87 -5.79 1.93
N TYR A 97 -10.49 -4.53 1.81
CA TYR A 97 -9.25 -4.04 2.40
C TYR A 97 -9.24 -4.24 3.92
N ALA A 98 -10.30 -3.79 4.59
CA ALA A 98 -10.40 -3.93 6.04
C ALA A 98 -10.35 -5.39 6.47
N ALA A 99 -11.11 -6.25 5.79
CA ALA A 99 -11.14 -7.69 6.11
C ALA A 99 -9.77 -8.33 5.91
N HIS A 100 -9.09 -8.02 4.81
CA HIS A 100 -7.77 -8.56 4.53
C HIS A 100 -6.75 -8.15 5.61
N MET A 101 -6.76 -6.87 5.99
CA MET A 101 -5.82 -6.38 6.98
C MET A 101 -6.12 -6.93 8.37
N GLN A 102 -7.39 -7.07 8.72
CA GLN A 102 -7.81 -7.66 10.00
C GLN A 102 -7.43 -9.15 10.08
N GLU A 103 -7.58 -9.89 8.99
CA GLU A 103 -7.16 -11.27 8.93
C GLU A 103 -5.64 -11.40 9.07
N ALA A 104 -4.90 -10.54 8.36
CA ALA A 104 -3.45 -10.51 8.45
C ALA A 104 -2.97 -10.19 9.87
N ALA A 105 -3.71 -9.34 10.59
CA ALA A 105 -3.38 -8.95 11.96
C ALA A 105 -3.45 -10.11 12.95
N GLU A 106 -4.07 -11.22 12.57
CA GLU A 106 -4.07 -12.43 13.38
C GLU A 106 -2.72 -13.16 13.32
N GLN A 107 -1.93 -12.90 12.29
CA GLN A 107 -0.66 -13.58 12.03
C GLN A 107 0.56 -12.69 12.26
N ILE A 108 0.40 -11.37 12.10
CA ILE A 108 1.48 -10.41 12.25
C ILE A 108 0.94 -9.16 12.95
N LYS A 109 1.74 -8.58 13.83
CA LYS A 109 1.35 -7.34 14.50
C LYS A 109 1.43 -6.18 13.51
N ILE A 110 0.31 -5.51 13.27
CA ILE A 110 0.24 -4.36 12.37
C ILE A 110 0.00 -3.11 13.20
N SER A 111 0.86 -2.11 13.04
CA SER A 111 0.66 -0.79 13.63
C SER A 111 0.68 0.25 12.52
N PHE A 112 0.13 1.43 12.83
CA PHE A 112 -0.04 2.50 11.87
C PHE A 112 0.55 3.79 12.40
N CYS A 113 1.18 4.56 11.52
CA CYS A 113 1.72 5.88 11.86
C CYS A 113 1.42 6.82 10.71
N LYS A 114 0.58 7.81 10.96
CA LYS A 114 0.26 8.80 9.95
C LYS A 114 1.46 9.75 9.77
N VAL A 115 1.85 9.98 8.52
CA VAL A 115 2.91 10.93 8.18
C VAL A 115 2.31 12.10 7.41
N ALA A 116 2.90 13.27 7.57
CA ALA A 116 2.45 14.44 6.81
C ALA A 116 2.98 14.36 5.38
N ALA A 117 2.08 14.53 4.41
CA ALA A 117 2.44 14.47 3.00
C ALA A 117 3.38 15.62 2.63
N HIS A 118 4.38 15.32 1.79
CA HIS A 118 5.27 16.32 1.19
C HIS A 118 6.00 17.23 2.18
N THR A 119 6.41 16.65 3.33
CA THR A 119 7.14 17.40 4.35
C THR A 119 8.65 17.19 4.30
N GLY A 120 9.15 16.60 3.19
CA GLY A 120 10.58 16.38 3.01
C GLY A 120 11.09 15.06 3.57
N ASN A 121 10.22 14.16 4.00
CA ASN A 121 10.64 12.83 4.42
C ASN A 121 11.12 12.06 3.20
N HIS A 122 12.38 11.64 3.22
CA HIS A 122 13.01 10.97 2.09
C HIS A 122 12.26 9.72 1.61
N TYR A 123 11.87 8.86 2.55
CA TYR A 123 11.20 7.60 2.19
C TYR A 123 9.77 7.82 1.74
N ASN A 124 9.09 8.81 2.31
CA ASN A 124 7.75 9.16 1.87
C ASN A 124 7.76 9.67 0.43
N GLU A 125 8.73 10.51 0.10
CA GLU A 125 8.89 11.02 -1.25
C GLU A 125 9.29 9.93 -2.23
N GLU A 126 10.13 8.99 -1.80
CA GLU A 126 10.51 7.84 -2.63
C GLU A 126 9.31 6.95 -2.92
N ALA A 127 8.45 6.71 -1.94
CA ALA A 127 7.23 5.94 -2.14
C ALA A 127 6.32 6.63 -3.17
N ASP A 128 6.21 7.96 -3.13
CA ASP A 128 5.46 8.73 -4.11
C ASP A 128 6.03 8.55 -5.52
N GLN A 129 7.35 8.64 -5.67
CA GLN A 129 8.00 8.44 -6.96
C GLN A 129 7.81 7.02 -7.50
N LEU A 130 7.89 6.03 -6.63
CA LEU A 130 7.64 4.64 -7.02
C LEU A 130 6.22 4.44 -7.54
N ALA A 131 5.24 5.06 -6.88
CA ALA A 131 3.84 4.98 -7.32
C ALA A 131 3.67 5.62 -8.69
N LYS A 132 4.24 6.80 -8.90
CA LYS A 132 4.17 7.49 -10.19
C LYS A 132 4.84 6.69 -11.29
N SER A 133 6.01 6.10 -11.01
CA SER A 133 6.72 5.27 -11.98
C SER A 133 5.92 4.03 -12.35
N ALA A 134 5.18 3.46 -11.40
CA ALA A 134 4.36 2.27 -11.65
C ALA A 134 3.27 2.54 -12.69
N LEU A 135 2.75 3.76 -12.78
CA LEU A 135 1.74 4.13 -13.76
C LEU A 135 2.27 4.12 -15.20
N LEU A 136 3.58 4.23 -15.36
CA LEU A 136 4.22 4.30 -16.68
C LEU A 136 4.67 2.94 -17.21
N ARG A 137 4.53 1.88 -16.41
CA ARG A 137 4.98 0.54 -16.81
C ARG A 137 3.98 -0.08 -17.76
N THR A 138 4.51 -0.81 -18.75
CA THR A 138 3.70 -1.53 -19.72
C THR A 138 3.29 -2.90 -19.19
N ASP A 139 2.38 -3.57 -19.91
CA ASP A 139 1.94 -4.92 -19.56
C ASP A 139 3.09 -5.92 -19.56
N GLU A 140 4.16 -5.66 -20.32
CA GLU A 140 5.34 -6.52 -20.37
C GLU A 140 6.02 -6.62 -19.00
N ASN A 141 5.87 -5.60 -18.17
CA ASN A 141 6.46 -5.57 -16.83
C ASN A 141 5.58 -6.23 -15.78
N VAL A 142 4.37 -6.62 -16.12
CA VAL A 142 3.42 -7.22 -15.18
C VAL A 142 3.97 -8.54 -14.60
N SER A 143 4.73 -9.31 -15.41
CA SER A 143 5.29 -10.57 -14.95
C SER A 143 6.23 -10.42 -13.76
N ILE A 144 6.90 -9.27 -13.65
CA ILE A 144 7.79 -8.96 -12.52
C ILE A 144 6.99 -8.81 -11.23
N TYR A 145 5.74 -8.35 -11.33
CA TYR A 145 4.89 -8.03 -10.19
C TYR A 145 3.75 -9.02 -9.98
N ARG A 146 3.76 -10.15 -10.69
CA ARG A 146 2.66 -11.12 -10.65
C ARG A 146 2.36 -11.68 -9.26
N LYS A 147 3.31 -11.57 -8.32
CA LYS A 147 3.12 -12.01 -6.94
C LYS A 147 2.63 -10.91 -6.02
N GLN A 148 2.49 -9.68 -6.51
CA GLN A 148 1.99 -8.61 -5.66
C GLN A 148 0.50 -8.77 -5.41
N MET A 149 0.06 -8.25 -4.28
CA MET A 149 -1.35 -8.25 -3.92
C MET A 149 -2.13 -7.35 -4.87
N GLN A 150 -3.34 -7.77 -5.21
CA GLN A 150 -4.30 -6.99 -5.97
C GLN A 150 -5.64 -7.08 -5.24
N PHE A 151 -6.57 -6.18 -5.58
CA PHE A 151 -7.91 -6.22 -5.00
C PHE A 151 -8.76 -7.35 -5.58
N THR A 152 -8.43 -7.79 -6.78
CA THR A 152 -9.16 -8.86 -7.48
C THR A 152 -8.24 -10.01 -7.85
#